data_27875abf0e41c2a137c8865baf2263f7
#
_entry.id   27875abf0e41c2a137c8865baf2263f7
#
_cell.length_a   1.000
_cell.length_b   1.000
_cell.length_c   1.000
_cell.angle_alpha   90.00
_cell.angle_beta   90.00
_cell.angle_gamma   90.00
#
_symmetry.space_group_name_H-M   'P 1'
#
loop_
_entity.id
_entity.type
_entity.pdbx_description
1 polymer ?
#
loop_
_entity_poly.entity_id
_entity_poly.type
_entity_poly.pdbx_seq_one_letter_code
_entity_poly.pdbx_strand_id
1 'polypeptide(L)'
;PSLAIVSGQGGAAGQRERMAELVMMAREQGREVQIIAADRRSQMNLKQDERLSGELITGRRQLLEGMAFTPGSTVIVDQGEKLSLKETLTLLDGAARHNVQVLITDSG
;
A
#
# COMPACT_ATOMS: atom_id res chain seq x y z
N PRO A 1 2.47 8.68 -13.43
CA PRO A 1 2.01 7.76 -12.40
C PRO A 1 1.51 6.45 -12.99
N SER A 2 1.62 5.39 -12.26
CA SER A 2 1.12 4.09 -12.67
C SER A 2 0.27 3.46 -11.57
N LEU A 3 -0.67 2.63 -12.01
CA LEU A 3 -1.57 1.92 -11.11
C LEU A 3 -1.56 0.45 -11.51
N ALA A 4 -1.36 -0.43 -10.57
CA ALA A 4 -1.50 -1.86 -10.77
C ALA A 4 -2.33 -2.48 -9.67
N ILE A 5 -3.18 -3.43 -10.02
CA ILE A 5 -3.99 -4.19 -9.08
C ILE A 5 -3.48 -5.61 -9.09
N VAL A 6 -3.10 -6.11 -7.92
CA VAL A 6 -2.52 -7.44 -7.76
C VAL A 6 -3.49 -8.29 -6.96
N SER A 7 -4.08 -9.27 -7.62
CA SER A 7 -4.97 -10.22 -6.96
C SER A 7 -4.16 -11.30 -6.25
N GLY A 8 -4.62 -11.70 -5.07
CA GLY A 8 -3.88 -12.64 -4.27
C GLY A 8 -4.74 -13.73 -3.68
N GLN A 9 -4.08 -14.84 -3.35
CA GLN A 9 -4.69 -15.98 -2.71
C GLN A 9 -3.80 -16.44 -1.57
N GLY A 10 -4.30 -17.33 -0.71
CA GLY A 10 -3.51 -17.91 0.36
C GLY A 10 -3.70 -17.26 1.73
N GLY A 11 -4.77 -16.49 1.91
CA GLY A 11 -5.09 -15.92 3.21
C GLY A 11 -4.07 -14.92 3.72
N ALA A 12 -3.97 -14.75 5.04
CA ALA A 12 -3.11 -13.75 5.66
C ALA A 12 -1.63 -13.99 5.37
N ALA A 13 -1.19 -15.26 5.39
CA ALA A 13 0.21 -15.56 5.09
C ALA A 13 0.56 -15.22 3.65
N GLY A 14 -0.32 -15.54 2.70
CA GLY A 14 -0.11 -15.20 1.31
C GLY A 14 -0.11 -13.69 1.08
N GLN A 15 -0.93 -12.95 1.81
CA GLN A 15 -0.96 -11.49 1.72
C GLN A 15 0.36 -10.88 2.18
N ARG A 16 0.91 -11.35 3.30
CA ARG A 16 2.19 -10.85 3.79
C ARG A 16 3.32 -11.14 2.81
N GLU A 17 3.30 -12.34 2.23
CA GLU A 17 4.31 -12.72 1.23
C GLU A 17 4.26 -11.80 0.02
N ARG A 18 3.07 -11.56 -0.52
CA ARG A 18 2.93 -10.65 -1.65
C ARG A 18 3.37 -9.23 -1.31
N MET A 19 3.00 -8.77 -0.11
CA MET A 19 3.39 -7.43 0.31
C MET A 19 4.91 -7.31 0.37
N ALA A 20 5.59 -8.31 0.94
CA ALA A 20 7.04 -8.31 1.02
C ALA A 20 7.68 -8.31 -0.37
N GLU A 21 7.12 -9.07 -1.31
CA GLU A 21 7.62 -9.11 -2.69
C GLU A 21 7.45 -7.74 -3.38
N LEU A 22 6.30 -7.09 -3.20
CA LEU A 22 6.06 -5.79 -3.81
C LEU A 22 6.98 -4.73 -3.23
N VAL A 23 7.22 -4.76 -1.93
CA VAL A 23 8.16 -3.84 -1.28
C VAL A 23 9.55 -4.05 -1.84
N MET A 24 9.99 -5.30 -1.95
CA MET A 24 11.32 -5.62 -2.49
C MET A 24 11.47 -5.09 -3.92
N MET A 25 10.45 -5.31 -4.76
CA MET A 25 10.49 -4.83 -6.13
C MET A 25 10.60 -3.31 -6.22
N ALA A 26 9.82 -2.60 -5.40
CA ALA A 26 9.87 -1.14 -5.39
C ALA A 26 11.24 -0.64 -4.91
N ARG A 27 11.80 -1.26 -3.90
CA ARG A 27 13.12 -0.93 -3.39
C ARG A 27 14.22 -1.17 -4.43
N GLU A 28 14.11 -2.25 -5.18
CA GLU A 28 15.05 -2.53 -6.25
C GLU A 28 15.01 -1.47 -7.34
N GLN A 29 13.87 -0.80 -7.50
CA GLN A 29 13.72 0.31 -8.44
C GLN A 29 14.19 1.64 -7.84
N GLY A 30 14.71 1.63 -6.62
CA GLY A 30 15.18 2.83 -5.94
C GLY A 30 14.04 3.70 -5.40
N ARG A 31 12.85 3.13 -5.21
CA ARG A 31 11.70 3.88 -4.74
C ARG A 31 11.50 3.73 -3.24
N GLU A 32 11.10 4.81 -2.60
CA GLU A 32 10.59 4.72 -1.23
C GLU A 32 9.21 4.10 -1.25
N VAL A 33 8.84 3.43 -0.15
CA VAL A 33 7.59 2.69 -0.07
C VAL A 33 6.80 3.15 1.14
N GLN A 34 5.50 3.36 0.92
CA GLN A 34 4.54 3.57 1.98
C GLN A 34 3.42 2.55 1.80
N ILE A 35 3.01 1.93 2.91
CA ILE A 35 1.97 0.90 2.88
C ILE A 35 0.74 1.43 3.60
N ILE A 36 -0.41 1.27 2.97
CA ILE A 36 -1.70 1.58 3.59
C ILE A 36 -2.41 0.27 3.86
N ALA A 37 -2.66 -0.01 5.13
CA ALA A 37 -3.41 -1.18 5.55
C ALA A 37 -4.88 -0.81 5.72
N ALA A 38 -5.78 -1.63 5.19
CA ALA A 38 -7.20 -1.29 5.16
C ALA A 38 -7.86 -1.34 6.53
N ASP A 39 -7.36 -2.16 7.44
CA ASP A 39 -7.89 -2.23 8.78
C ASP A 39 -6.77 -2.41 9.81
N ARG A 40 -7.15 -2.29 11.08
CA ARG A 40 -6.18 -2.33 12.18
C ARG A 40 -5.48 -3.68 12.30
N ARG A 41 -6.21 -4.77 12.06
CA ARG A 41 -5.63 -6.12 12.14
C ARG A 41 -4.54 -6.30 11.09
N SER A 42 -4.82 -5.91 9.86
CA SER A 42 -3.84 -5.97 8.77
C SER A 42 -2.63 -5.11 9.09
N GLN A 43 -2.87 -3.89 9.61
CA GLN A 43 -1.78 -2.99 9.96
C GLN A 43 -0.85 -3.62 10.99
N MET A 44 -1.42 -4.23 12.02
CA MET A 44 -0.61 -4.89 13.06
C MET A 44 0.14 -6.09 12.51
N ASN A 45 -0.52 -6.90 11.69
CA ASN A 45 0.12 -8.07 11.09
C ASN A 45 1.31 -7.67 10.21
N LEU A 46 1.15 -6.64 9.41
CA LEU A 46 2.24 -6.17 8.55
C LEU A 46 3.39 -5.59 9.35
N LYS A 47 3.09 -4.86 10.43
CA LYS A 47 4.14 -4.28 11.29
C LYS A 47 4.97 -5.34 12.00
N GLN A 48 4.42 -6.53 12.23
CA GLN A 48 5.13 -7.63 12.88
C GLN A 48 6.03 -8.42 11.93
N ASP A 49 5.91 -8.19 10.63
CA ASP A 49 6.72 -8.89 9.64
C ASP A 49 8.09 -8.20 9.54
N GLU A 50 9.16 -8.93 9.85
CA GLU A 50 10.51 -8.38 9.85
C GLU A 50 10.94 -7.83 8.48
N ARG A 51 10.41 -8.42 7.41
CA ARG A 51 10.72 -7.96 6.05
C ARG A 51 10.18 -6.57 5.77
N LEU A 52 9.21 -6.11 6.57
CA LEU A 52 8.55 -4.83 6.41
C LEU A 52 8.93 -3.85 7.52
N SER A 53 9.89 -4.19 8.38
CA SER A 53 10.20 -3.43 9.59
C SER A 53 10.69 -2.01 9.32
N GLY A 54 11.26 -1.76 8.16
CA GLY A 54 11.73 -0.44 7.77
C GLY A 54 10.73 0.40 7.02
N GLU A 55 9.51 -0.12 6.81
CA GLU A 55 8.52 0.56 5.98
C GLU A 55 7.56 1.39 6.83
N LEU A 56 7.04 2.46 6.23
CA LEU A 56 5.98 3.24 6.84
C LEU A 56 4.65 2.56 6.56
N ILE A 57 4.00 2.06 7.61
CA ILE A 57 2.72 1.36 7.50
C ILE A 57 1.66 2.15 8.25
N THR A 58 0.67 2.65 7.54
CA THR A 58 -0.39 3.48 8.10
C THR A 58 -1.76 2.88 7.81
N GLY A 59 -2.79 3.41 8.45
CA GLY A 59 -4.16 3.03 8.18
C GLY A 59 -4.79 3.88 7.09
N ARG A 60 -5.93 3.44 6.57
CA ARG A 60 -6.62 4.11 5.47
C ARG A 60 -7.12 5.51 5.82
N ARG A 61 -7.31 5.80 7.11
CA ARG A 61 -7.77 7.12 7.53
C ARG A 61 -6.81 8.25 7.13
N GLN A 62 -5.53 7.92 6.97
CA GLN A 62 -4.52 8.89 6.55
C GLN A 62 -4.87 9.53 5.20
N LEU A 63 -5.55 8.80 4.33
CA LEU A 63 -5.94 9.33 3.02
C LEU A 63 -6.83 10.56 3.16
N LEU A 64 -7.80 10.52 4.07
CA LEU A 64 -8.74 11.62 4.26
C LEU A 64 -8.21 12.69 5.23
N GLU A 65 -7.16 12.38 5.98
CA GLU A 65 -6.56 13.30 6.95
C GLU A 65 -5.40 14.12 6.38
N GLY A 66 -5.17 14.01 5.08
CA GLY A 66 -4.12 14.79 4.44
C GLY A 66 -2.79 14.04 4.35
N MET A 67 -2.82 12.80 3.90
CA MET A 67 -1.62 12.01 3.69
C MET A 67 -0.63 12.73 2.78
N ALA A 68 0.64 12.75 3.17
CA ALA A 68 1.69 13.29 2.35
C ALA A 68 2.15 12.24 1.33
N PHE A 69 2.28 12.65 0.07
CA PHE A 69 2.76 11.79 -1.01
C PHE A 69 4.18 12.21 -1.38
N THR A 70 5.13 11.30 -1.25
CA THR A 70 6.51 11.57 -1.64
C THR A 70 6.66 11.38 -3.15
N PRO A 71 7.07 12.41 -3.90
CA PRO A 71 7.22 12.28 -5.35
C PRO A 71 8.18 11.15 -5.73
N GLY A 72 7.76 10.34 -6.69
CA GLY A 72 8.55 9.22 -7.18
C GLY A 72 8.51 7.98 -6.31
N SER A 73 7.72 7.99 -5.23
CA SER A 73 7.59 6.83 -4.34
C SER A 73 6.54 5.85 -4.85
N THR A 74 6.44 4.73 -4.14
CA THR A 74 5.40 3.73 -4.36
C THR A 74 4.51 3.66 -3.12
N VAL A 75 3.20 3.72 -3.33
CA VAL A 75 2.22 3.47 -2.29
C VAL A 75 1.58 2.11 -2.57
N ILE A 76 1.62 1.22 -1.59
CA ILE A 76 1.02 -0.10 -1.70
C ILE A 76 -0.18 -0.15 -0.77
N VAL A 77 -1.35 -0.44 -1.32
CA VAL A 77 -2.58 -0.56 -0.53
C VAL A 77 -2.89 -2.02 -0.33
N ASP A 78 -2.90 -2.46 0.92
CA ASP A 78 -3.28 -3.83 1.27
C ASP A 78 -4.80 -3.90 1.41
N GLN A 79 -5.42 -4.83 0.68
CA GLN A 79 -6.87 -5.02 0.68
C GLN A 79 -7.63 -3.77 0.22
N GLY A 80 -7.27 -3.28 -0.96
CA GLY A 80 -7.84 -2.05 -1.49
C GLY A 80 -9.36 -2.07 -1.70
N GLU A 81 -9.96 -3.26 -1.81
CA GLU A 81 -11.41 -3.38 -1.92
C GLU A 81 -12.14 -2.86 -0.68
N LYS A 82 -11.43 -2.70 0.43
CA LYS A 82 -12.02 -2.17 1.67
C LYS A 82 -12.01 -0.66 1.75
N LEU A 83 -11.32 0.01 0.84
CA LEU A 83 -11.34 1.47 0.81
C LEU A 83 -12.70 1.99 0.36
N SER A 84 -13.13 3.11 0.92
CA SER A 84 -14.31 3.80 0.42
C SER A 84 -14.00 4.43 -0.93
N LEU A 85 -15.05 4.82 -1.66
CA LEU A 85 -14.87 5.53 -2.92
C LEU A 85 -14.08 6.82 -2.69
N LYS A 86 -14.40 7.56 -1.65
CA LYS A 86 -13.71 8.82 -1.33
C LYS A 86 -12.24 8.59 -1.04
N GLU A 87 -11.91 7.54 -0.28
CA GLU A 87 -10.53 7.19 0.01
C GLU A 87 -9.77 6.82 -1.26
N THR A 88 -10.40 6.02 -2.12
CA THR A 88 -9.79 5.61 -3.39
C THR A 88 -9.52 6.81 -4.29
N LEU A 89 -10.49 7.70 -4.43
CA LEU A 89 -10.33 8.89 -5.28
C LEU A 89 -9.25 9.82 -4.73
N THR A 90 -9.20 9.98 -3.42
CA THR A 90 -8.17 10.81 -2.77
C THR A 90 -6.78 10.24 -3.03
N LEU A 91 -6.64 8.92 -2.93
CA LEU A 91 -5.38 8.24 -3.21
C LEU A 91 -4.95 8.46 -4.66
N LEU A 92 -5.85 8.20 -5.61
CA LEU A 92 -5.51 8.30 -7.02
C LEU A 92 -5.20 9.73 -7.44
N ASP A 93 -5.93 10.70 -6.90
CA ASP A 93 -5.67 12.11 -7.18
C ASP A 93 -4.30 12.54 -6.63
N GLY A 94 -3.99 12.18 -5.39
CA GLY A 94 -2.71 12.51 -4.79
C GLY A 94 -1.55 11.85 -5.51
N ALA A 95 -1.72 10.58 -5.91
CA ALA A 95 -0.69 9.86 -6.64
C ALA A 95 -0.41 10.49 -8.00
N ALA A 96 -1.47 10.90 -8.71
CA ALA A 96 -1.32 11.55 -10.01
C ALA A 96 -0.57 12.88 -9.89
N ARG A 97 -0.89 13.67 -8.86
CA ARG A 97 -0.28 14.97 -8.67
C ARG A 97 1.20 14.89 -8.31
N HIS A 98 1.63 13.82 -7.65
CA HIS A 98 2.98 13.70 -7.12
C HIS A 98 3.82 12.63 -7.81
N ASN A 99 3.34 12.09 -8.92
CA ASN A 99 4.05 11.05 -9.68
C ASN A 99 4.37 9.84 -8.80
N VAL A 100 3.36 9.34 -8.10
CA VAL A 100 3.48 8.20 -7.20
C VAL A 100 2.92 6.96 -7.89
N GLN A 101 3.65 5.85 -7.81
CA GLN A 101 3.17 4.57 -8.27
C GLN A 101 2.22 3.98 -7.23
N VAL A 102 1.06 3.48 -7.66
CA VAL A 102 0.10 2.87 -6.76
C VAL A 102 -0.05 1.39 -7.09
N LEU A 103 0.16 0.55 -6.09
CA LEU A 103 -0.06 -0.89 -6.20
C LEU A 103 -1.15 -1.26 -5.20
N ILE A 104 -2.20 -1.90 -5.69
CA ILE A 104 -3.34 -2.27 -4.85
C ILE A 104 -3.47 -3.79 -4.85
N THR A 105 -3.43 -4.38 -3.66
CA THR A 105 -3.74 -5.80 -3.52
C THR A 105 -5.18 -5.96 -3.09
N ASP A 106 -5.78 -7.09 -3.44
CA ASP A 106 -7.08 -7.45 -2.91
C ASP A 106 -6.95 -8.74 -2.10
N SER A 107 -7.97 -9.06 -1.33
CA SER A 107 -7.95 -10.26 -0.50
C SER A 107 -8.39 -11.53 -1.23
N GLY A 108 -8.53 -11.41 -2.53
CA GLY A 108 -8.86 -12.55 -3.39
C GLY A 108 -10.32 -12.83 -3.46
#